data_77698e8afeafe28f349fc96d2e1a92fd
#
_entry.id   77698e8afeafe28f349fc96d2e1a92fd
#
_cell.length_a   1.000
_cell.length_b   1.000
_cell.length_c   1.000
_cell.angle_alpha   90.00
_cell.angle_beta   90.00
_cell.angle_gamma   90.00
#
_symmetry.space_group_name_H-M   'P 1'
#
loop_
_entity.id
_entity.type
_entity.pdbx_description
1 polymer ?
#
loop_
_entity_poly.entity_id
_entity_poly.type
_entity_poly.pdbx_seq_one_letter_code
_entity_poly.pdbx_strand_id
1 'polypeptide(L)'
;RRVLFRSYYNVYPRGTFTELARFHAGKALYLDTPEPRLDQSGTYSAIQQLQMFMEYFPQSSKKEEAQNMIFALQDKLVMKEYLSAKLYYNMGNYLGNNYQACVITAQNALKDYPYTNLREDLSILILRAKYELAVYSVEDKRAERYREAVDECYAFKNEFPESKYMKEVDRIFKEAQKMLGEGSEEQ
;
A
#
# COMPACT_ATOMS: atom_id res chain seq x y z
N ARG A 1 -13.31 -11.95 -25.69
CA ARG A 1 -14.55 -11.25 -25.22
C ARG A 1 -14.34 -9.73 -25.08
N ARG A 2 -13.21 -9.27 -24.51
CA ARG A 2 -12.88 -7.83 -24.38
C ARG A 2 -12.94 -7.08 -25.71
N VAL A 3 -12.39 -7.65 -26.77
CA VAL A 3 -12.36 -7.05 -28.11
C VAL A 3 -13.78 -6.84 -28.65
N LEU A 4 -14.67 -7.81 -28.45
CA LEU A 4 -16.08 -7.73 -28.89
C LEU A 4 -16.81 -6.59 -28.17
N PHE A 5 -16.68 -6.48 -26.85
CA PHE A 5 -17.32 -5.39 -26.09
C PHE A 5 -16.80 -4.03 -26.51
N ARG A 6 -15.47 -3.88 -26.70
CA ARG A 6 -14.86 -2.65 -27.17
C ARG A 6 -15.34 -2.27 -28.57
N SER A 7 -15.42 -3.21 -29.48
CA SER A 7 -15.94 -2.97 -30.83
C SER A 7 -17.38 -2.51 -30.78
N TYR A 8 -18.22 -3.13 -29.93
CA TYR A 8 -19.63 -2.76 -29.81
C TYR A 8 -19.81 -1.29 -29.40
N TYR A 9 -19.22 -0.85 -28.28
CA TYR A 9 -19.45 0.52 -27.81
C TYR A 9 -18.72 1.59 -28.65
N ASN A 10 -17.73 1.23 -29.46
CA ASN A 10 -17.13 2.13 -30.43
C ASN A 10 -18.03 2.34 -31.65
N VAL A 11 -18.71 1.29 -32.12
CA VAL A 11 -19.64 1.35 -33.27
C VAL A 11 -20.98 1.95 -32.86
N TYR A 12 -21.45 1.60 -31.66
CA TYR A 12 -22.75 2.03 -31.14
C TYR A 12 -22.61 2.81 -29.81
N PRO A 13 -22.07 4.04 -29.83
CA PRO A 13 -21.78 4.79 -28.60
C PRO A 13 -23.03 5.16 -27.78
N ARG A 14 -24.21 5.19 -28.42
CA ARG A 14 -25.53 5.43 -27.80
C ARG A 14 -26.47 4.23 -27.89
N GLY A 15 -25.93 3.06 -28.14
CA GLY A 15 -26.72 1.81 -28.26
C GLY A 15 -27.24 1.36 -26.89
N THR A 16 -28.36 0.65 -26.91
CA THR A 16 -29.06 0.13 -25.72
C THR A 16 -28.15 -0.71 -24.79
N PHE A 17 -27.16 -1.39 -25.35
CA PHE A 17 -26.25 -2.24 -24.61
C PHE A 17 -24.84 -1.61 -24.35
N THR A 18 -24.67 -0.33 -24.66
CA THR A 18 -23.38 0.36 -24.53
C THR A 18 -22.88 0.42 -23.08
N GLU A 19 -23.77 0.69 -22.12
CA GLU A 19 -23.50 0.63 -20.71
C GLU A 19 -22.96 -0.75 -20.29
N LEU A 20 -23.69 -1.79 -20.64
CA LEU A 20 -23.36 -3.18 -20.31
C LEU A 20 -22.05 -3.62 -20.99
N ALA A 21 -21.82 -3.22 -22.24
CA ALA A 21 -20.62 -3.52 -23.00
C ALA A 21 -19.37 -2.85 -22.39
N ARG A 22 -19.47 -1.58 -21.98
CA ARG A 22 -18.37 -0.88 -21.28
C ARG A 22 -18.07 -1.50 -19.93
N PHE A 23 -19.09 -1.83 -19.15
CA PHE A 23 -18.92 -2.53 -17.87
C PHE A 23 -18.21 -3.88 -18.06
N HIS A 24 -18.68 -4.71 -18.99
CA HIS A 24 -18.05 -6.01 -19.25
C HIS A 24 -16.65 -5.92 -19.86
N ALA A 25 -16.33 -4.87 -20.60
CA ALA A 25 -14.97 -4.61 -21.07
C ALA A 25 -14.01 -4.33 -19.90
N GLY A 26 -14.42 -3.51 -18.94
CA GLY A 26 -13.69 -3.26 -17.70
C GLY A 26 -13.56 -4.51 -16.82
N LYS A 27 -14.66 -5.25 -16.64
CA LYS A 27 -14.67 -6.51 -15.87
C LYS A 27 -13.79 -7.59 -16.51
N ALA A 28 -13.73 -7.68 -17.82
CA ALA A 28 -12.83 -8.62 -18.50
C ALA A 28 -11.36 -8.28 -18.26
N LEU A 29 -11.00 -6.97 -18.24
CA LEU A 29 -9.66 -6.53 -17.87
C LEU A 29 -9.35 -6.83 -16.40
N TYR A 30 -10.29 -6.59 -15.49
CA TYR A 30 -10.16 -6.93 -14.06
C TYR A 30 -9.81 -8.41 -13.86
N LEU A 31 -10.52 -9.31 -14.56
CA LEU A 31 -10.29 -10.76 -14.47
C LEU A 31 -8.96 -11.22 -15.09
N ASP A 32 -8.42 -10.44 -16.03
CA ASP A 32 -7.16 -10.74 -16.74
C ASP A 32 -5.93 -10.13 -16.07
N THR A 33 -6.09 -9.44 -14.94
CA THR A 33 -4.97 -8.82 -14.24
C THR A 33 -4.05 -9.86 -13.59
N PRO A 34 -2.71 -9.71 -13.73
CA PRO A 34 -1.75 -10.67 -13.20
C PRO A 34 -1.63 -10.62 -11.67
N GLU A 35 -0.86 -11.56 -11.11
CA GLU A 35 -0.49 -11.53 -9.69
C GLU A 35 0.32 -10.26 -9.33
N PRO A 36 0.28 -9.80 -8.05
CA PRO A 36 0.93 -8.55 -7.61
C PRO A 36 2.43 -8.45 -7.93
N ARG A 37 3.15 -9.58 -7.96
CA ARG A 37 4.60 -9.62 -8.22
C ARG A 37 4.99 -9.36 -9.68
N LEU A 38 4.05 -9.50 -10.59
CA LEU A 38 4.27 -9.35 -12.02
C LEU A 38 4.08 -7.88 -12.47
N ASP A 39 4.24 -7.63 -13.77
CA ASP A 39 3.94 -6.31 -14.34
C ASP A 39 2.47 -5.94 -14.17
N GLN A 40 2.19 -4.75 -13.67
CA GLN A 40 0.85 -4.28 -13.34
C GLN A 40 0.24 -3.32 -14.37
N SER A 41 0.82 -3.21 -15.57
CA SER A 41 0.27 -2.37 -16.65
C SER A 41 -1.18 -2.71 -16.99
N GLY A 42 -1.53 -4.01 -16.95
CA GLY A 42 -2.90 -4.49 -17.12
C GLY A 42 -3.84 -4.03 -16.02
N THR A 43 -3.36 -3.96 -14.78
CA THR A 43 -4.13 -3.51 -13.60
C THR A 43 -4.47 -2.02 -13.71
N TYR A 44 -3.51 -1.16 -14.09
CA TYR A 44 -3.78 0.26 -14.36
C TYR A 44 -4.79 0.43 -15.50
N SER A 45 -4.66 -0.36 -16.57
CA SER A 45 -5.63 -0.32 -17.69
C SER A 45 -7.05 -0.74 -17.26
N ALA A 46 -7.18 -1.72 -16.37
CA ALA A 46 -8.46 -2.16 -15.83
C ALA A 46 -9.10 -1.06 -14.95
N ILE A 47 -8.32 -0.43 -14.06
CA ILE A 47 -8.79 0.69 -13.24
C ILE A 47 -9.29 1.82 -14.12
N GLN A 48 -8.53 2.23 -15.11
CA GLN A 48 -8.90 3.30 -16.03
C GLN A 48 -10.23 3.00 -16.77
N GLN A 49 -10.40 1.78 -17.28
CA GLN A 49 -11.63 1.40 -17.98
C GLN A 49 -12.85 1.39 -17.05
N LEU A 50 -12.71 0.93 -15.81
CA LEU A 50 -13.77 0.95 -14.81
C LEU A 50 -14.12 2.37 -14.36
N GLN A 51 -13.12 3.24 -14.19
CA GLN A 51 -13.33 4.66 -13.89
C GLN A 51 -14.09 5.37 -15.02
N MET A 52 -13.65 5.18 -16.27
CA MET A 52 -14.36 5.71 -17.44
C MET A 52 -15.81 5.20 -17.53
N PHE A 53 -16.06 3.92 -17.19
CA PHE A 53 -17.43 3.41 -17.12
C PHE A 53 -18.27 4.19 -16.09
N MET A 54 -17.74 4.43 -14.89
CA MET A 54 -18.46 5.15 -13.83
C MET A 54 -18.71 6.63 -14.18
N GLU A 55 -17.79 7.26 -14.93
CA GLU A 55 -17.94 8.62 -15.43
C GLU A 55 -19.04 8.72 -16.49
N TYR A 56 -19.08 7.78 -17.45
CA TYR A 56 -20.09 7.76 -18.49
C TYR A 56 -21.47 7.38 -17.98
N PHE A 57 -21.55 6.53 -16.95
CA PHE A 57 -22.79 5.99 -16.41
C PHE A 57 -22.89 6.16 -14.89
N PRO A 58 -22.94 7.41 -14.37
CA PRO A 58 -22.93 7.69 -12.94
C PRO A 58 -24.14 7.13 -12.18
N GLN A 59 -25.25 6.87 -12.89
CA GLN A 59 -26.49 6.31 -12.33
C GLN A 59 -26.65 4.81 -12.61
N SER A 60 -25.61 4.15 -13.13
CA SER A 60 -25.65 2.71 -13.41
C SER A 60 -25.85 1.88 -12.15
N SER A 61 -26.69 0.85 -12.22
CA SER A 61 -26.81 -0.18 -11.18
C SER A 61 -25.52 -1.00 -10.99
N LYS A 62 -24.58 -0.92 -11.94
CA LYS A 62 -23.27 -1.57 -11.90
C LYS A 62 -22.14 -0.71 -11.29
N LYS A 63 -22.45 0.52 -10.87
CA LYS A 63 -21.46 1.45 -10.33
C LYS A 63 -20.78 0.90 -9.07
N GLU A 64 -21.55 0.36 -8.14
CA GLU A 64 -21.00 -0.22 -6.88
C GLU A 64 -20.09 -1.42 -7.17
N GLU A 65 -20.52 -2.32 -8.09
CA GLU A 65 -19.70 -3.46 -8.52
C GLU A 65 -18.38 -2.99 -9.18
N ALA A 66 -18.42 -1.96 -10.01
CA ALA A 66 -17.24 -1.36 -10.64
C ALA A 66 -16.31 -0.72 -9.61
N GLN A 67 -16.86 0.00 -8.62
CA GLN A 67 -16.09 0.60 -7.54
C GLN A 67 -15.37 -0.45 -6.68
N ASN A 68 -16.03 -1.54 -6.34
CA ASN A 68 -15.47 -2.64 -5.59
C ASN A 68 -14.33 -3.33 -6.36
N MET A 69 -14.46 -3.47 -7.68
CA MET A 69 -13.38 -3.98 -8.52
C MET A 69 -12.16 -3.02 -8.52
N ILE A 70 -12.40 -1.70 -8.58
CA ILE A 70 -11.31 -0.70 -8.50
C ILE A 70 -10.57 -0.82 -7.17
N PHE A 71 -11.27 -0.93 -6.03
CA PHE A 71 -10.63 -1.11 -4.73
C PHE A 71 -9.79 -2.41 -4.68
N ALA A 72 -10.31 -3.52 -5.19
CA ALA A 72 -9.57 -4.77 -5.26
C ALA A 72 -8.30 -4.66 -6.13
N LEU A 73 -8.36 -3.89 -7.23
CA LEU A 73 -7.20 -3.62 -8.09
C LEU A 73 -6.17 -2.72 -7.40
N GLN A 74 -6.64 -1.70 -6.67
CA GLN A 74 -5.76 -0.83 -5.86
C GLN A 74 -5.05 -1.63 -4.77
N ASP A 75 -5.75 -2.50 -4.04
CA ASP A 75 -5.13 -3.40 -3.06
C ASP A 75 -4.08 -4.34 -3.69
N LYS A 76 -4.29 -4.76 -4.95
CA LYS A 76 -3.29 -5.52 -5.70
C LYS A 76 -2.02 -4.70 -5.97
N LEU A 77 -2.15 -3.42 -6.32
CA LEU A 77 -1.02 -2.50 -6.49
C LEU A 77 -0.30 -2.28 -5.16
N VAL A 78 -1.04 -2.04 -4.09
CA VAL A 78 -0.47 -1.88 -2.75
C VAL A 78 0.23 -3.15 -2.29
N MET A 79 -0.30 -4.33 -2.60
CA MET A 79 0.37 -5.61 -2.29
C MET A 79 1.74 -5.69 -2.97
N LYS A 80 1.88 -5.20 -4.20
CA LYS A 80 3.18 -5.11 -4.88
C LYS A 80 4.16 -4.24 -4.11
N GLU A 81 3.73 -3.05 -3.70
CA GLU A 81 4.56 -2.13 -2.91
C GLU A 81 4.91 -2.69 -1.54
N TYR A 82 3.97 -3.36 -0.87
CA TYR A 82 4.21 -4.08 0.38
C TYR A 82 5.28 -5.16 0.22
N LEU A 83 5.20 -5.97 -0.83
CA LEU A 83 6.18 -7.01 -1.11
C LEU A 83 7.57 -6.42 -1.41
N SER A 84 7.64 -5.29 -2.11
CA SER A 84 8.87 -4.54 -2.36
C SER A 84 9.46 -3.98 -1.07
N ALA A 85 8.64 -3.33 -0.23
CA ALA A 85 9.06 -2.81 1.07
C ALA A 85 9.55 -3.94 1.99
N LYS A 86 8.85 -5.08 2.02
CA LYS A 86 9.25 -6.26 2.78
C LYS A 86 10.57 -6.87 2.28
N LEU A 87 10.82 -6.83 0.98
CA LEU A 87 12.10 -7.25 0.42
C LEU A 87 13.22 -6.33 0.92
N TYR A 88 13.05 -5.01 0.86
CA TYR A 88 14.03 -4.06 1.42
C TYR A 88 14.26 -4.29 2.91
N TYR A 89 13.21 -4.50 3.69
CA TYR A 89 13.35 -4.83 5.11
C TYR A 89 14.21 -6.09 5.33
N ASN A 90 13.96 -7.16 4.57
CA ASN A 90 14.70 -8.41 4.68
C ASN A 90 16.16 -8.29 4.21
N MET A 91 16.46 -7.39 3.30
CA MET A 91 17.84 -7.08 2.87
C MET A 91 18.61 -6.31 3.95
N GLY A 92 17.93 -5.56 4.81
CA GLY A 92 18.56 -4.83 5.91
C GLY A 92 19.69 -3.90 5.45
N ASN A 93 20.88 -4.07 5.99
CA ASN A 93 22.07 -3.27 5.64
C ASN A 93 22.92 -3.90 4.52
N TYR A 94 22.44 -4.96 3.88
CA TYR A 94 23.20 -5.59 2.79
C TYR A 94 23.26 -4.67 1.56
N LEU A 95 24.46 -4.29 1.15
CA LEU A 95 24.77 -3.38 0.04
C LEU A 95 24.07 -2.00 0.09
N GLY A 96 23.73 -1.51 1.28
CA GLY A 96 23.14 -0.18 1.44
C GLY A 96 22.11 -0.10 2.56
N ASN A 97 21.50 1.08 2.71
CA ASN A 97 20.50 1.33 3.72
C ASN A 97 19.09 0.96 3.21
N ASN A 98 18.79 -0.34 3.20
CA ASN A 98 17.52 -0.84 2.71
C ASN A 98 16.36 -0.62 3.71
N TYR A 99 16.63 -0.44 5.01
CA TYR A 99 15.61 -0.04 5.97
C TYR A 99 15.00 1.32 5.63
N GLN A 100 15.82 2.28 5.21
CA GLN A 100 15.31 3.57 4.72
C GLN A 100 14.48 3.41 3.44
N ALA A 101 14.93 2.58 2.50
CA ALA A 101 14.16 2.28 1.29
C ALA A 101 12.81 1.60 1.60
N CYS A 102 12.79 0.70 2.61
CA CYS A 102 11.55 0.09 3.11
C CYS A 102 10.57 1.15 3.62
N VAL A 103 11.03 2.06 4.49
CA VAL A 103 10.20 3.15 5.05
C VAL A 103 9.62 4.01 3.93
N ILE A 104 10.44 4.46 2.98
CA ILE A 104 9.99 5.32 1.87
C ILE A 104 8.97 4.60 1.01
N THR A 105 9.22 3.35 0.63
CA THR A 105 8.31 2.57 -0.22
C THR A 105 6.96 2.36 0.46
N ALA A 106 6.96 1.98 1.74
CA ALA A 106 5.74 1.75 2.50
C ALA A 106 4.94 3.05 2.75
N GLN A 107 5.63 4.17 3.04
CA GLN A 107 4.98 5.48 3.21
C GLN A 107 4.35 5.98 1.91
N ASN A 108 5.03 5.82 0.77
CA ASN A 108 4.47 6.17 -0.54
C ASN A 108 3.22 5.34 -0.85
N ALA A 109 3.24 4.03 -0.57
CA ALA A 109 2.07 3.18 -0.76
C ALA A 109 0.87 3.64 0.09
N LEU A 110 1.08 4.02 1.36
CA LEU A 110 0.03 4.55 2.23
C LEU A 110 -0.49 5.92 1.79
N LYS A 111 0.38 6.77 1.23
CA LYS A 111 0.01 8.08 0.69
C LYS A 111 -0.85 7.94 -0.57
N ASP A 112 -0.46 7.05 -1.48
CA ASP A 112 -1.14 6.87 -2.77
C ASP A 112 -2.46 6.10 -2.61
N TYR A 113 -2.54 5.21 -1.61
CA TYR A 113 -3.70 4.33 -1.34
C TYR A 113 -4.13 4.36 0.14
N PRO A 114 -4.67 5.48 0.63
CA PRO A 114 -4.94 5.67 2.07
C PRO A 114 -6.01 4.73 2.63
N TYR A 115 -6.86 4.15 1.79
CA TYR A 115 -7.96 3.25 2.19
C TYR A 115 -7.66 1.76 1.95
N THR A 116 -6.39 1.41 1.76
CA THR A 116 -5.99 0.01 1.56
C THR A 116 -6.23 -0.85 2.79
N ASN A 117 -6.60 -2.12 2.56
CA ASN A 117 -6.69 -3.15 3.60
C ASN A 117 -5.32 -3.55 4.19
N LEU A 118 -4.21 -3.18 3.54
CA LEU A 118 -2.84 -3.44 3.99
C LEU A 118 -2.27 -2.33 4.88
N ARG A 119 -3.09 -1.38 5.32
CA ARG A 119 -2.64 -0.22 6.07
C ARG A 119 -1.93 -0.61 7.37
N GLU A 120 -2.51 -1.51 8.15
CA GLU A 120 -1.90 -2.02 9.38
C GLU A 120 -0.57 -2.74 9.12
N ASP A 121 -0.52 -3.61 8.11
CA ASP A 121 0.69 -4.37 7.77
C ASP A 121 1.82 -3.47 7.22
N LEU A 122 1.50 -2.41 6.50
CA LEU A 122 2.46 -1.39 6.06
C LEU A 122 2.96 -0.56 7.25
N SER A 123 2.08 -0.14 8.15
CA SER A 123 2.43 0.68 9.32
C SER A 123 3.35 -0.06 10.28
N ILE A 124 3.09 -1.34 10.57
CA ILE A 124 4.00 -2.13 11.39
C ILE A 124 5.35 -2.39 10.70
N LEU A 125 5.36 -2.52 9.37
CA LEU A 125 6.61 -2.67 8.62
C LEU A 125 7.46 -1.38 8.66
N ILE A 126 6.83 -0.21 8.59
CA ILE A 126 7.50 1.10 8.77
C ILE A 126 8.12 1.19 10.16
N LEU A 127 7.35 0.86 11.21
CA LEU A 127 7.86 0.88 12.58
C LEU A 127 9.06 -0.04 12.77
N ARG A 128 8.98 -1.27 12.29
CA ARG A 128 10.10 -2.24 12.33
C ARG A 128 11.32 -1.69 11.62
N ALA A 129 11.16 -1.14 10.42
CA ALA A 129 12.26 -0.60 9.63
C ALA A 129 12.90 0.63 10.28
N LYS A 130 12.13 1.54 10.88
CA LYS A 130 12.64 2.68 11.65
C LYS A 130 13.41 2.24 12.89
N TYR A 131 12.91 1.23 13.60
CA TYR A 131 13.61 0.67 14.76
C TYR A 131 14.94 0.05 14.37
N GLU A 132 14.98 -0.81 13.35
CA GLU A 132 16.23 -1.41 12.85
C GLU A 132 17.19 -0.33 12.32
N LEU A 133 16.66 0.70 11.67
CA LEU A 133 17.44 1.85 11.22
C LEU A 133 18.12 2.58 12.39
N ALA A 134 17.47 2.68 13.54
CA ALA A 134 18.04 3.25 14.75
C ALA A 134 19.13 2.35 15.34
N VAL A 135 18.86 1.03 15.44
CA VAL A 135 19.81 0.03 15.97
C VAL A 135 21.13 0.05 15.21
N TYR A 136 21.08 0.09 13.87
CA TYR A 136 22.26 0.07 13.01
C TYR A 136 22.81 1.46 12.65
N SER A 137 22.39 2.50 13.35
CA SER A 137 22.86 3.87 13.12
C SER A 137 24.23 4.13 13.72
N VAL A 138 24.96 5.05 13.09
CA VAL A 138 26.08 5.74 13.73
C VAL A 138 25.59 6.53 14.93
N GLU A 139 26.49 6.73 15.91
CA GLU A 139 26.17 7.27 17.24
C GLU A 139 25.46 8.65 17.16
N ASP A 140 25.99 9.55 16.35
CA ASP A 140 25.46 10.91 16.17
C ASP A 140 23.98 10.97 15.71
N LYS A 141 23.50 9.93 15.04
CA LYS A 141 22.10 9.87 14.52
C LYS A 141 21.22 8.90 15.29
N ARG A 142 21.80 8.13 16.20
CA ARG A 142 21.09 7.05 16.90
C ARG A 142 19.95 7.56 17.74
N ALA A 143 20.17 8.58 18.54
CA ALA A 143 19.16 9.17 19.41
C ALA A 143 17.99 9.77 18.63
N GLU A 144 18.26 10.49 17.53
CA GLU A 144 17.22 11.03 16.65
C GLU A 144 16.35 9.91 16.08
N ARG A 145 16.95 8.85 15.57
CA ARG A 145 16.22 7.73 14.95
C ARG A 145 15.42 6.91 15.95
N TYR A 146 15.91 6.76 17.20
CA TYR A 146 15.09 6.14 18.25
C TYR A 146 13.87 7.00 18.62
N ARG A 147 14.00 8.34 18.62
CA ARG A 147 12.83 9.23 18.77
C ARG A 147 11.81 9.04 17.65
N GLU A 148 12.26 8.97 16.40
CA GLU A 148 11.39 8.68 15.26
C GLU A 148 10.68 7.31 15.39
N ALA A 149 11.36 6.31 15.93
CA ALA A 149 10.75 5.00 16.18
C ALA A 149 9.71 5.06 17.32
N VAL A 150 9.99 5.84 18.39
CA VAL A 150 9.04 6.09 19.49
C VAL A 150 7.80 6.82 18.97
N ASP A 151 7.96 7.87 18.15
CA ASP A 151 6.85 8.60 17.54
C ASP A 151 5.99 7.70 16.66
N GLU A 152 6.63 6.81 15.90
CA GLU A 152 5.92 5.81 15.10
C GLU A 152 5.15 4.79 15.96
N CYS A 153 5.69 4.41 17.14
CA CYS A 153 4.95 3.57 18.09
C CYS A 153 3.68 4.26 18.59
N TYR A 154 3.74 5.55 18.90
CA TYR A 154 2.54 6.32 19.29
C TYR A 154 1.54 6.42 18.15
N ALA A 155 1.99 6.73 16.94
CA ALA A 155 1.15 6.79 15.76
C ALA A 155 0.43 5.46 15.52
N PHE A 156 1.16 4.34 15.57
CA PHE A 156 0.61 3.00 15.40
C PHE A 156 -0.43 2.66 16.48
N LYS A 157 -0.14 2.91 17.77
CA LYS A 157 -1.07 2.65 18.87
C LYS A 157 -2.36 3.45 18.76
N ASN A 158 -2.26 4.70 18.33
CA ASN A 158 -3.43 5.57 18.16
C ASN A 158 -4.31 5.11 16.98
N GLU A 159 -3.69 4.65 15.90
CA GLU A 159 -4.42 4.23 14.71
C GLU A 159 -4.99 2.81 14.84
N PHE A 160 -4.26 1.89 15.50
CA PHE A 160 -4.60 0.47 15.61
C PHE A 160 -4.61 -0.03 17.06
N PRO A 161 -5.48 0.46 17.94
CA PRO A 161 -5.46 0.14 19.38
C PRO A 161 -5.72 -1.35 19.68
N GLU A 162 -6.41 -2.07 18.79
CA GLU A 162 -6.72 -3.50 18.93
C GLU A 162 -5.86 -4.41 18.04
N SER A 163 -4.70 -3.90 17.56
CA SER A 163 -3.82 -4.62 16.65
C SER A 163 -3.25 -5.90 17.28
N LYS A 164 -3.16 -6.94 16.47
CA LYS A 164 -2.42 -8.17 16.78
C LYS A 164 -0.93 -7.93 17.06
N TYR A 165 -0.38 -6.82 16.55
CA TYR A 165 1.04 -6.45 16.70
C TYR A 165 1.32 -5.63 17.97
N MET A 166 0.33 -5.33 18.81
CA MET A 166 0.47 -4.44 19.96
C MET A 166 1.59 -4.88 20.92
N LYS A 167 1.73 -6.19 21.19
CA LYS A 167 2.82 -6.71 22.03
C LYS A 167 4.21 -6.41 21.45
N GLU A 168 4.35 -6.46 20.14
CA GLU A 168 5.60 -6.16 19.46
C GLU A 168 5.89 -4.65 19.50
N VAL A 169 4.88 -3.83 19.27
CA VAL A 169 4.97 -2.36 19.38
C VAL A 169 5.38 -1.94 20.79
N ASP A 170 4.82 -2.55 21.83
CA ASP A 170 5.20 -2.28 23.22
C ASP A 170 6.65 -2.67 23.54
N ARG A 171 7.12 -3.78 22.96
CA ARG A 171 8.52 -4.20 23.09
C ARG A 171 9.46 -3.18 22.45
N ILE A 172 9.21 -2.82 21.18
CA ILE A 172 10.01 -1.83 20.45
C ILE A 172 10.02 -0.48 21.20
N PHE A 173 8.85 -0.05 21.69
CA PHE A 173 8.72 1.19 22.44
C PHE A 173 9.61 1.20 23.69
N LYS A 174 9.56 0.15 24.52
CA LYS A 174 10.35 0.03 25.74
C LYS A 174 11.86 0.00 25.44
N GLU A 175 12.26 -0.76 24.42
CA GLU A 175 13.66 -0.86 24.01
C GLU A 175 14.19 0.48 23.48
N ALA A 176 13.40 1.18 22.65
CA ALA A 176 13.76 2.50 22.12
C ALA A 176 13.87 3.57 23.25
N GLN A 177 12.94 3.56 24.21
CA GLN A 177 13.01 4.48 25.37
C GLN A 177 14.22 4.20 26.25
N LYS A 178 14.56 2.94 26.48
CA LYS A 178 15.75 2.56 27.24
C LYS A 178 17.03 3.12 26.58
N MET A 179 17.17 2.97 25.29
CA MET A 179 18.31 3.49 24.53
C MET A 179 18.42 5.03 24.56
N LEU A 180 17.27 5.72 24.65
CA LEU A 180 17.23 7.19 24.81
C LEU A 180 17.60 7.63 26.24
N GLY A 181 17.24 6.85 27.27
CA GLY A 181 17.60 7.10 28.68
C GLY A 181 19.10 6.89 28.94
N GLU A 182 19.68 5.81 28.43
CA GLU A 182 21.12 5.52 28.56
C GLU A 182 21.98 6.58 27.86
N GLY A 183 21.57 7.13 26.72
CA GLY A 183 22.30 8.21 26.03
C GLY A 183 22.22 9.59 26.73
N SER A 184 21.37 9.76 27.74
CA SER A 184 21.22 11.00 28.52
C SER A 184 22.12 11.02 29.73
N GLU A 185 22.64 9.86 30.17
CA GLU A 185 23.54 9.74 31.33
C GLU A 185 25.04 9.83 30.95
N GLU A 186 25.38 9.77 29.65
CA GLU A 186 26.78 9.87 29.14
C GLU A 186 27.15 11.28 28.65
N GLN A 187 26.32 12.31 28.80
CA GLN A 187 26.59 13.72 28.52
C GLN A 187 26.71 14.52 29.82
#